data_952d0def8f932b0ef2bea943199967b2
#
_entry.id   952d0def8f932b0ef2bea943199967b2
#
_cell.length_a   1.000
_cell.length_b   1.000
_cell.length_c   1.000
_cell.angle_alpha   90.00
_cell.angle_beta   90.00
_cell.angle_gamma   90.00
#
_symmetry.space_group_name_H-M   'P 1'
#
loop_
_entity.id
_entity.type
_entity.pdbx_description
1 polymer ?
#
loop_
_entity_poly.entity_id
_entity_poly.type
_entity_poly.pdbx_seq_one_letter_code
_entity_poly.pdbx_strand_id
1 'polypeptide(L)'
;MKYLITESQFYKVIFEYLDNQDFIITGNDTSLFFINSESDDLAQIRYDEDRGVCFINIDLNREISSFFSLGRDESQRVISRWVENTLKMKVTKTTDAYMNIDKWLRIPN
;
A
#
# COMPACT_ATOMS: atom_id res chain seq x y z
N MET A 1 -1.38 6.67 31.62
CA MET A 1 -2.71 7.02 31.12
C MET A 1 -2.94 6.37 29.75
N LYS A 2 -4.07 5.74 29.60
CA LYS A 2 -4.43 5.17 28.32
C LYS A 2 -5.26 6.17 27.53
N TYR A 3 -4.88 6.36 26.28
CA TYR A 3 -5.68 7.15 25.37
C TYR A 3 -6.59 6.22 24.61
N LEU A 4 -7.87 6.51 24.62
CA LEU A 4 -8.81 5.80 23.77
C LEU A 4 -8.86 6.53 22.44
N ILE A 5 -8.21 5.92 21.45
CA ILE A 5 -8.25 6.43 20.08
C ILE A 5 -9.28 5.61 19.33
N THR A 6 -10.26 6.28 18.73
CA THR A 6 -11.25 5.59 17.93
C THR A 6 -10.59 4.99 16.67
N GLU A 7 -11.20 3.96 16.15
CA GLU A 7 -10.70 3.31 14.92
C GLU A 7 -10.52 4.33 13.79
N SER A 8 -11.49 5.24 13.62
CA SER A 8 -11.41 6.24 12.56
C SER A 8 -10.27 7.23 12.77
N GLN A 9 -10.00 7.63 14.02
CA GLN A 9 -8.87 8.51 14.34
C GLN A 9 -7.53 7.80 14.08
N PHE A 10 -7.47 6.52 14.44
CA PHE A 10 -6.28 5.71 14.24
C PHE A 10 -5.98 5.54 12.75
N TYR A 11 -7.01 5.26 11.95
CA TYR A 11 -6.86 5.16 10.50
C TYR A 11 -6.40 6.48 9.91
N LYS A 12 -6.91 7.59 10.40
CA LYS A 12 -6.52 8.91 9.92
C LYS A 12 -5.03 9.18 10.11
N VAL A 13 -4.49 8.82 11.27
CA VAL A 13 -3.06 8.99 11.56
C VAL A 13 -2.21 8.15 10.62
N ILE A 14 -2.60 6.91 10.39
CA ILE A 14 -1.89 6.01 9.49
C ILE A 14 -2.00 6.48 8.04
N PHE A 15 -3.16 6.97 7.64
CA PHE A 15 -3.37 7.51 6.30
C PHE A 15 -2.46 8.72 6.06
N GLU A 16 -2.33 9.61 7.04
CA GLU A 16 -1.41 10.75 6.94
C GLU A 16 0.03 10.29 6.81
N TYR A 17 0.41 9.26 7.55
CA TYR A 17 1.74 8.67 7.47
C TYR A 17 2.00 8.13 6.05
N LEU A 18 1.03 7.41 5.48
CA LEU A 18 1.17 6.86 4.13
C LEU A 18 1.17 7.96 3.06
N ASP A 19 0.33 8.98 3.23
CA ASP A 19 0.33 10.13 2.32
C ASP A 19 1.69 10.83 2.30
N ASN A 20 2.34 10.92 3.45
CA ASN A 20 3.64 11.58 3.59
C ASN A 20 4.81 10.77 3.02
N GLN A 21 4.58 9.52 2.62
CA GLN A 21 5.60 8.75 1.93
C GLN A 21 5.81 9.23 0.49
N ASP A 22 4.87 10.00 -0.04
CA ASP A 22 4.94 10.55 -1.40
C ASP A 22 5.20 9.48 -2.46
N PHE A 23 4.46 8.39 -2.39
CA PHE A 23 4.60 7.32 -3.37
C PHE A 23 4.29 7.82 -4.77
N ILE A 24 5.09 7.38 -5.73
CA ILE A 24 4.82 7.57 -7.15
C ILE A 24 3.93 6.42 -7.60
N ILE A 25 2.82 6.74 -8.24
CA ILE A 25 1.90 5.73 -8.75
C ILE A 25 2.14 5.58 -10.26
N THR A 26 2.50 4.39 -10.66
CA THR A 26 2.74 4.05 -12.07
C THR A 26 2.07 2.71 -12.36
N GLY A 27 1.91 2.38 -13.62
CA GLY A 27 1.29 1.09 -13.91
C GLY A 27 1.09 0.83 -15.38
N ASN A 28 0.32 -0.21 -15.63
CA ASN A 28 -0.07 -0.64 -16.96
C ASN A 28 -1.58 -0.86 -17.00
N ASP A 29 -2.08 -1.56 -18.02
CA ASP A 29 -3.51 -1.78 -18.21
C ASP A 29 -4.15 -2.65 -17.11
N THR A 30 -3.35 -3.43 -16.38
CA THR A 30 -3.86 -4.39 -15.41
C THR A 30 -3.45 -4.13 -13.97
N SER A 31 -2.40 -3.36 -13.75
CA SER A 31 -1.85 -3.16 -12.40
C SER A 31 -1.37 -1.73 -12.19
N LEU A 32 -1.56 -1.26 -10.95
CA LEU A 32 -0.99 0.01 -10.48
C LEU A 32 0.05 -0.31 -9.41
N PHE A 33 1.18 0.40 -9.47
CA PHE A 33 2.28 0.22 -8.55
C PHE A 33 2.56 1.51 -7.79
N PHE A 34 2.74 1.38 -6.48
CA PHE A 34 3.18 2.48 -5.63
C PHE A 34 4.67 2.27 -5.36
N ILE A 35 5.49 3.21 -5.78
CA ILE A 35 6.94 3.11 -5.67
C ILE A 35 7.50 4.34 -4.98
N ASN A 36 8.67 4.20 -4.35
CA ASN A 36 9.33 5.32 -3.67
C ASN A 36 10.03 6.25 -4.66
N SER A 37 10.59 5.69 -5.73
CA SER A 37 11.21 6.48 -6.79
C SER A 37 11.12 5.74 -8.11
N GLU A 38 11.27 6.46 -9.21
CA GLU A 38 11.19 5.87 -10.54
C GLU A 38 12.32 4.87 -10.82
N SER A 39 13.40 4.93 -10.06
CA SER A 39 14.51 4.01 -10.19
C SER A 39 14.37 2.74 -9.35
N ASP A 40 13.34 2.65 -8.53
CA ASP A 40 13.14 1.48 -7.66
C ASP A 40 12.76 0.24 -8.48
N ASP A 41 13.33 -0.89 -8.07
CA ASP A 41 13.01 -2.19 -8.66
C ASP A 41 11.89 -2.91 -7.91
N LEU A 42 11.52 -2.41 -6.72
CA LEU A 42 10.48 -3.02 -5.89
C LEU A 42 9.32 -2.08 -5.74
N ALA A 43 8.12 -2.62 -5.91
CA ALA A 43 6.91 -1.90 -5.58
C ALA A 43 6.65 -1.99 -4.08
N GLN A 44 6.18 -0.90 -3.50
CA GLN A 44 5.72 -0.90 -2.11
C GLN A 44 4.30 -1.46 -2.02
N ILE A 45 3.47 -1.14 -3.00
CA ILE A 45 2.11 -1.66 -3.10
C ILE A 45 1.82 -1.90 -4.58
N ARG A 46 1.12 -2.99 -4.87
CA ARG A 46 0.60 -3.27 -6.20
C ARG A 46 -0.89 -3.50 -6.10
N TYR A 47 -1.65 -2.84 -6.95
CA TYR A 47 -3.09 -3.06 -7.06
C TYR A 47 -3.40 -3.70 -8.40
N ASP A 48 -3.99 -4.90 -8.39
CA ASP A 48 -4.43 -5.62 -9.58
C ASP A 48 -5.87 -5.20 -9.87
N GLU A 49 -6.06 -4.40 -10.91
CA GLU A 49 -7.38 -3.86 -11.25
C GLU A 49 -8.36 -4.93 -11.69
N ASP A 50 -7.89 -5.97 -12.35
CA ASP A 50 -8.77 -7.03 -12.86
C ASP A 50 -9.44 -7.82 -11.75
N ARG A 51 -8.74 -8.01 -10.64
CA ARG A 51 -9.22 -8.84 -9.53
C ARG A 51 -9.51 -8.03 -8.27
N GLY A 52 -9.12 -6.78 -8.22
CA GLY A 52 -9.26 -5.97 -7.02
C GLY A 52 -8.34 -6.42 -5.88
N VAL A 53 -7.22 -7.05 -6.21
CA VAL A 53 -6.30 -7.58 -5.20
C VAL A 53 -5.20 -6.56 -4.92
N CYS A 54 -4.98 -6.28 -3.64
CA CYS A 54 -3.93 -5.41 -3.18
C CYS A 54 -2.78 -6.24 -2.64
N PHE A 55 -1.59 -6.06 -3.19
CA PHE A 55 -0.36 -6.68 -2.71
C PHE A 55 0.46 -5.64 -2.00
N ILE A 56 0.87 -5.92 -0.77
CA ILE A 56 1.65 -4.99 0.05
C ILE A 56 3.04 -5.57 0.23
N ASN A 57 4.08 -4.74 0.02
CA ASN A 57 5.45 -5.15 0.29
C ASN A 57 5.58 -5.59 1.75
N ILE A 58 6.22 -6.72 1.97
CA ILE A 58 6.37 -7.29 3.32
C ILE A 58 7.04 -6.30 4.26
N ASP A 59 8.05 -5.58 3.79
CA ASP A 59 8.77 -4.61 4.61
C ASP A 59 7.90 -3.41 4.97
N LEU A 60 7.09 -2.94 4.03
CA LEU A 60 6.15 -1.85 4.32
C LEU A 60 5.12 -2.29 5.35
N ASN A 61 4.57 -3.49 5.20
CA ASN A 61 3.61 -4.01 6.15
C ASN A 61 4.22 -4.14 7.55
N ARG A 62 5.47 -4.61 7.64
CA ARG A 62 6.19 -4.69 8.91
C ARG A 62 6.45 -3.32 9.52
N GLU A 63 6.78 -2.34 8.69
CA GLU A 63 7.03 -0.97 9.15
C GLU A 63 5.78 -0.40 9.79
N ILE A 64 4.63 -0.49 9.12
CA ILE A 64 3.36 0.01 9.64
C ILE A 64 2.96 -0.77 10.90
N SER A 65 3.06 -2.08 10.85
CA SER A 65 2.76 -2.96 11.98
C SER A 65 3.57 -2.58 13.22
N SER A 66 4.89 -2.41 13.04
CA SER A 66 5.79 -2.08 14.13
C SER A 66 5.59 -0.65 14.63
N PHE A 67 5.49 0.31 13.72
CA PHE A 67 5.40 1.73 14.06
C PHE A 67 4.11 2.04 14.83
N PHE A 68 3.01 1.42 14.43
CA PHE A 68 1.70 1.68 15.04
C PHE A 68 1.24 0.58 16.00
N SER A 69 2.10 -0.37 16.31
CA SER A 69 1.80 -1.49 17.22
C SER A 69 0.56 -2.26 16.80
N LEU A 70 0.48 -2.61 15.52
CA LEU A 70 -0.61 -3.38 14.96
C LEU A 70 -0.19 -4.82 14.71
N GLY A 71 -1.17 -5.73 14.65
CA GLY A 71 -0.95 -7.05 14.12
C GLY A 71 -0.74 -6.98 12.59
N ARG A 72 -0.19 -8.04 12.02
CA ARG A 72 0.06 -8.14 10.59
C ARG A 72 -1.22 -7.95 9.77
N ASP A 73 -2.29 -8.61 10.17
CA ASP A 73 -3.57 -8.54 9.45
C ASP A 73 -4.22 -7.17 9.57
N GLU A 74 -4.11 -6.54 10.72
CA GLU A 74 -4.61 -5.17 10.91
C GLU A 74 -3.85 -4.18 10.05
N SER A 75 -2.53 -4.33 10.00
CA SER A 75 -1.67 -3.49 9.17
C SER A 75 -2.07 -3.61 7.70
N GLN A 76 -2.27 -4.83 7.20
CA GLN A 76 -2.73 -5.08 5.84
C GLN A 76 -4.08 -4.41 5.58
N ARG A 77 -5.00 -4.53 6.53
CA ARG A 77 -6.34 -3.95 6.40
C ARG A 77 -6.29 -2.43 6.28
N VAL A 78 -5.50 -1.78 7.14
CA VAL A 78 -5.39 -0.33 7.12
C VAL A 78 -4.77 0.15 5.81
N ILE A 79 -3.69 -0.51 5.38
CA ILE A 79 -3.03 -0.14 4.12
C ILE A 79 -3.98 -0.31 2.94
N SER A 80 -4.75 -1.41 2.91
CA SER A 80 -5.69 -1.62 1.82
C SER A 80 -6.80 -0.59 1.79
N ARG A 81 -7.27 -0.14 2.96
CA ARG A 81 -8.25 0.96 3.04
C ARG A 81 -7.68 2.26 2.52
N TRP A 82 -6.41 2.51 2.82
CA TRP A 82 -5.73 3.68 2.28
C TRP A 82 -5.62 3.61 0.76
N VAL A 83 -5.32 2.43 0.21
CA VAL A 83 -5.26 2.22 -1.25
C VAL A 83 -6.63 2.47 -1.88
N GLU A 84 -7.69 1.93 -1.28
CA GLU A 84 -9.06 2.18 -1.75
C GLU A 84 -9.37 3.68 -1.79
N ASN A 85 -9.00 4.38 -0.72
CA ASN A 85 -9.26 5.80 -0.61
C ASN A 85 -8.44 6.61 -1.63
N THR A 86 -7.19 6.22 -1.85
CA THR A 86 -6.27 6.91 -2.75
C THR A 86 -6.66 6.70 -4.21
N LEU A 87 -6.97 5.48 -4.59
CA LEU A 87 -7.27 5.11 -5.97
C LEU A 87 -8.76 5.27 -6.32
N LYS A 88 -9.64 5.38 -5.32
CA LYS A 88 -11.09 5.36 -5.50
C LYS A 88 -11.54 4.07 -6.17
N MET A 89 -10.92 2.96 -5.79
CA MET A 89 -11.21 1.63 -6.31
C MET A 89 -11.36 0.66 -5.15
N LYS A 90 -12.18 -0.38 -5.36
CA LYS A 90 -12.46 -1.35 -4.31
C LYS A 90 -11.36 -2.42 -4.24
N VAL A 91 -10.88 -2.70 -3.03
CA VAL A 91 -9.97 -3.81 -2.75
C VAL A 91 -10.81 -4.98 -2.24
N THR A 92 -10.74 -6.12 -2.94
CA THR A 92 -11.49 -7.32 -2.56
C THR A 92 -10.65 -8.31 -1.74
N LYS A 93 -9.33 -8.26 -1.90
CA LYS A 93 -8.42 -9.14 -1.17
C LYS A 93 -7.09 -8.43 -0.98
N THR A 94 -6.44 -8.69 0.15
CA THR A 94 -5.14 -8.11 0.46
C THR A 94 -4.18 -9.21 0.90
N THR A 95 -2.94 -9.14 0.42
CA THR A 95 -1.88 -10.04 0.85
C THR A 95 -0.56 -9.28 0.84
N ASP A 96 0.45 -9.80 1.55
CA ASP A 96 1.78 -9.22 1.49
C ASP A 96 2.72 -10.11 0.68
N ALA A 97 3.70 -9.48 0.04
CA ALA A 97 4.65 -10.17 -0.83
C ALA A 97 5.83 -9.24 -1.14
N TYR A 98 6.91 -9.83 -1.65
CA TYR A 98 7.94 -9.04 -2.31
C TYR A 98 7.59 -8.99 -3.80
N MET A 99 7.58 -7.77 -4.35
CA MET A 99 7.15 -7.57 -5.72
C MET A 99 8.20 -6.79 -6.49
N ASN A 100 8.74 -7.42 -7.52
CA ASN A 100 9.62 -6.75 -8.45
C ASN A 100 8.79 -6.07 -9.53
N ILE A 101 9.19 -4.88 -9.89
CA ILE A 101 8.59 -4.19 -11.02
C ILE A 101 9.30 -4.69 -12.26
N ASP A 102 8.54 -5.22 -13.19
CA ASP A 102 9.10 -5.68 -14.45
C ASP A 102 9.73 -4.50 -15.21
N LYS A 103 10.99 -4.66 -15.59
CA LYS A 103 11.73 -3.58 -16.22
C LYS A 103 11.08 -3.08 -17.50
N TRP A 104 10.43 -3.95 -18.24
CA TRP A 104 9.77 -3.57 -19.49
C TRP A 104 8.57 -2.65 -19.25
N LEU A 105 8.00 -2.60 -18.06
CA LEU A 105 6.92 -1.66 -17.74
C LEU A 105 7.40 -0.21 -17.72
N ARG A 106 8.71 -0.02 -17.56
CA ARG A 106 9.31 1.31 -17.51
C ARG A 106 9.86 1.76 -18.87
N ILE A 107 9.83 0.90 -19.86
CA ILE A 107 10.37 1.20 -21.18
C ILE A 107 9.26 1.84 -22.01
N PRO A 108 9.44 3.10 -22.43
CA PRO A 108 8.43 3.72 -23.29
C PRO A 108 8.40 3.00 -24.64
N ASN A 109 7.24 2.73 -25.10
CA ASN A 109 7.03 2.11 -26.39
C ASN A 109 6.99 3.15 -27.49
#